data_f4dcd367c8ad5e374dff9fa8bfdb6584
#
_entry.id   f4dcd367c8ad5e374dff9fa8bfdb6584
#
_cell.length_a   1.000
_cell.length_b   1.000
_cell.length_c   1.000
_cell.angle_alpha   90.00
_cell.angle_beta   90.00
_cell.angle_gamma   90.00
#
_symmetry.space_group_name_H-M   'P 1'
#
loop_
_entity.id
_entity.type
_entity.pdbx_description
1 polymer ?
#
loop_
_entity_poly.entity_id
_entity_poly.type
_entity_poly.pdbx_seq_one_letter_code
_entity_poly.pdbx_strand_id
1 'polypeptide(L)'
;RTLFNPFFEVADNLASCWVARSVMDCDFLLLNGDTIFDVSLLAQVLESESAPITLSIDYKKTYDADDMKVQLDNKGLVKHVNKTLPEDQIDAESIGLIYFRSNGPVLFRDAVEETLRYPAELKSWYLTIIDTLASKNLVNVCSISGHRWCEIDYSSDLTKAQELFSK
;
A
#
# COMPACT_ATOMS: atom_id res chain seq x y z
N ARG A 1 -13.26 4.28 15.22
CA ARG A 1 -13.59 5.68 14.88
C ARG A 1 -13.68 5.79 13.36
N THR A 2 -14.75 6.41 12.83
CA THR A 2 -14.91 6.68 11.40
C THR A 2 -14.57 8.14 11.11
N LEU A 3 -13.84 8.37 10.01
CA LEU A 3 -13.58 9.70 9.44
C LEU A 3 -14.26 9.73 8.07
N PHE A 4 -15.19 10.65 7.89
CA PHE A 4 -15.89 10.81 6.62
C PHE A 4 -15.06 11.69 5.67
N ASN A 5 -14.84 11.21 4.44
CA ASN A 5 -14.24 12.01 3.38
C ASN A 5 -15.34 12.65 2.55
N PRO A 6 -15.60 13.97 2.65
CA PRO A 6 -16.65 14.64 1.88
C PRO A 6 -16.31 14.78 0.39
N PHE A 7 -15.09 14.45 -0.01
CA PHE A 7 -14.59 14.61 -1.38
C PHE A 7 -14.61 13.31 -2.19
N PHE A 8 -15.25 12.25 -1.69
CA PHE A 8 -15.20 10.89 -2.27
C PHE A 8 -15.66 10.80 -3.73
N GLU A 9 -16.52 11.72 -4.22
CA GLU A 9 -16.94 11.76 -5.62
C GLU A 9 -15.96 12.46 -6.55
N VAL A 10 -15.13 13.38 -6.03
CA VAL A 10 -14.25 14.25 -6.82
C VAL A 10 -12.76 13.96 -6.63
N ALA A 11 -12.42 13.20 -5.61
CA ALA A 11 -11.05 12.85 -5.26
C ALA A 11 -10.90 11.35 -5.08
N ASP A 12 -9.67 10.86 -5.20
CA ASP A 12 -9.33 9.47 -4.95
C ASP A 12 -8.81 9.25 -3.50
N ASN A 13 -8.29 8.05 -3.20
CA ASN A 13 -7.95 7.61 -1.85
C ASN A 13 -6.82 8.41 -1.19
N LEU A 14 -5.99 9.13 -1.95
CA LEU A 14 -5.01 10.07 -1.38
C LEU A 14 -5.70 11.15 -0.54
N ALA A 15 -6.85 11.67 -0.97
CA ALA A 15 -7.62 12.64 -0.20
C ALA A 15 -8.18 12.02 1.10
N SER A 16 -8.52 10.73 1.10
CA SER A 16 -8.90 10.02 2.33
C SER A 16 -7.74 9.95 3.32
N CYS A 17 -6.52 9.73 2.85
CA CYS A 17 -5.32 9.80 3.70
C CYS A 17 -5.13 11.21 4.29
N TRP A 18 -5.34 12.25 3.48
CA TRP A 18 -5.26 13.62 3.97
C TRP A 18 -6.30 13.93 5.05
N VAL A 19 -7.54 13.48 4.89
CA VAL A 19 -8.59 13.61 5.92
C VAL A 19 -8.18 12.91 7.21
N ALA A 20 -7.53 11.75 7.11
CA ALA A 20 -7.08 10.95 8.25
C ALA A 20 -5.76 11.43 8.89
N ARG A 21 -5.04 12.39 8.28
CA ARG A 21 -3.69 12.79 8.70
C ARG A 21 -3.54 13.18 10.17
N SER A 22 -4.61 13.68 10.79
CA SER A 22 -4.60 14.08 12.22
C SER A 22 -4.50 12.90 13.20
N VAL A 23 -4.66 11.66 12.73
CA VAL A 23 -4.50 10.45 13.53
C VAL A 23 -3.24 9.65 13.16
N MET A 24 -2.41 10.20 12.26
CA MET A 24 -1.12 9.63 11.83
C MET A 24 0.04 10.30 12.60
N ASP A 25 -0.04 10.38 13.91
CA ASP A 25 0.93 11.05 14.80
C ASP A 25 1.86 10.06 15.52
N CYS A 26 1.65 8.78 15.35
CA CYS A 26 2.46 7.67 15.85
C CYS A 26 2.65 6.62 14.75
N ASP A 27 3.36 5.54 15.04
CA ASP A 27 3.47 4.40 14.13
C ASP A 27 2.07 3.87 13.78
N PHE A 28 1.81 3.60 12.50
CA PHE A 28 0.50 3.13 12.04
C PHE A 28 0.61 2.20 10.82
N LEU A 29 -0.44 1.44 10.59
CA LEU A 29 -0.65 0.65 9.41
C LEU A 29 -1.69 1.33 8.51
N LEU A 30 -1.40 1.44 7.23
CA LEU A 30 -2.37 1.78 6.19
C LEU A 30 -2.78 0.49 5.49
N LEU A 31 -4.08 0.24 5.40
CA LEU A 31 -4.64 -0.96 4.78
C LEU A 31 -5.78 -0.58 3.85
N ASN A 32 -5.82 -1.19 2.67
CA ASN A 32 -6.98 -1.13 1.78
C ASN A 32 -8.18 -1.82 2.45
N GLY A 33 -9.37 -1.26 2.26
CA GLY A 33 -10.59 -1.76 2.92
C GLY A 33 -11.14 -3.07 2.36
N ASP A 34 -10.64 -3.51 1.22
CA ASP A 34 -11.00 -4.70 0.45
C ASP A 34 -10.00 -5.86 0.58
N THR A 35 -8.89 -5.65 1.29
CA THR A 35 -7.85 -6.67 1.50
C THR A 35 -8.15 -7.51 2.75
N ILE A 36 -8.21 -8.83 2.58
CA ILE A 36 -8.34 -9.82 3.66
C ILE A 36 -7.06 -10.66 3.73
N PHE A 37 -6.59 -10.96 4.94
CA PHE A 37 -5.38 -11.76 5.15
C PHE A 37 -5.37 -12.49 6.49
N ASP A 38 -4.47 -13.48 6.62
CA ASP A 38 -4.24 -14.18 7.88
C ASP A 38 -3.60 -13.25 8.93
N VAL A 39 -3.98 -13.42 10.19
CA VAL A 39 -3.41 -12.66 11.32
C VAL A 39 -1.89 -12.82 11.44
N SER A 40 -1.35 -13.99 11.08
CA SER A 40 0.10 -14.24 11.06
C SER A 40 0.86 -13.33 10.09
N LEU A 41 0.24 -12.91 8.98
CA LEU A 41 0.81 -11.94 8.05
C LEU A 41 1.06 -10.60 8.76
N LEU A 42 0.08 -10.14 9.55
CA LEU A 42 0.24 -8.88 10.30
C LEU A 42 1.41 -8.95 11.29
N ALA A 43 1.57 -10.07 12.00
CA ALA A 43 2.70 -10.27 12.90
C ALA A 43 4.05 -10.16 12.15
N GLN A 44 4.17 -10.78 10.97
CA GLN A 44 5.37 -10.69 10.12
C GLN A 44 5.66 -9.24 9.71
N VAL A 45 4.65 -8.47 9.31
CA VAL A 45 4.83 -7.06 8.92
C VAL A 45 5.29 -6.21 10.12
N LEU A 46 4.72 -6.43 11.30
CA LEU A 46 5.10 -5.71 12.52
C LEU A 46 6.52 -6.04 12.99
N GLU A 47 6.99 -7.27 12.76
CA GLU A 47 8.33 -7.76 13.10
C GLU A 47 9.36 -7.53 11.99
N SER A 48 8.95 -6.95 10.84
CA SER A 48 9.84 -6.69 9.71
C SER A 48 10.99 -5.75 10.07
N GLU A 49 12.05 -5.74 9.25
CA GLU A 49 13.20 -4.84 9.42
C GLU A 49 12.78 -3.40 9.69
N SER A 50 13.51 -2.73 10.60
CA SER A 50 13.21 -1.36 10.98
C SER A 50 13.50 -0.39 9.83
N ALA A 51 12.45 0.14 9.22
CA ALA A 51 12.50 1.14 8.18
C ALA A 51 11.38 2.17 8.39
N PRO A 52 11.53 3.41 7.91
CA PRO A 52 10.47 4.42 8.02
C PRO A 52 9.15 3.98 7.39
N ILE A 53 9.23 3.31 6.26
CA ILE A 53 8.07 2.83 5.50
C ILE A 53 8.38 1.42 5.02
N THR A 54 7.48 0.47 5.29
CA THR A 54 7.58 -0.91 4.85
C THR A 54 6.34 -1.27 4.03
N LEU A 55 6.53 -1.55 2.75
CA LEU A 55 5.49 -1.98 1.82
C LEU A 55 5.38 -3.52 1.86
N SER A 56 4.19 -4.04 2.13
CA SER A 56 3.94 -5.49 2.05
C SER A 56 3.75 -5.90 0.59
N ILE A 57 4.51 -6.91 0.17
CA ILE A 57 4.52 -7.39 -1.22
C ILE A 57 4.33 -8.89 -1.31
N ASP A 58 3.71 -9.34 -2.41
CA ASP A 58 3.65 -10.75 -2.79
C ASP A 58 4.25 -10.97 -4.18
N TYR A 59 4.68 -12.20 -4.45
CA TYR A 59 5.26 -12.61 -5.72
C TYR A 59 4.28 -13.49 -6.47
N LYS A 60 3.94 -13.11 -7.69
CA LYS A 60 3.10 -13.89 -8.62
C LYS A 60 3.89 -14.36 -9.84
N LYS A 61 3.35 -15.36 -10.52
CA LYS A 61 3.89 -15.79 -11.83
C LYS A 61 3.47 -14.86 -12.96
N THR A 62 2.31 -14.25 -12.83
CA THR A 62 1.72 -13.31 -13.80
C THR A 62 1.03 -12.21 -13.05
N TYR A 63 1.07 -11.00 -13.58
CA TYR A 63 0.46 -9.81 -13.00
C TYR A 63 -0.63 -9.27 -13.91
N ASP A 64 -1.78 -8.98 -13.35
CA ASP A 64 -2.92 -8.43 -14.07
C ASP A 64 -2.80 -6.90 -14.25
N ALA A 65 -3.67 -6.33 -15.10
CA ALA A 65 -3.65 -4.89 -15.37
C ALA A 65 -3.94 -4.04 -14.11
N ASP A 66 -4.77 -4.57 -13.20
CA ASP A 66 -5.18 -3.89 -11.98
C ASP A 66 -4.20 -4.07 -10.82
N ASP A 67 -3.27 -5.02 -10.90
CA ASP A 67 -2.26 -5.23 -9.86
C ASP A 67 -1.40 -3.98 -9.67
N MET A 68 -1.17 -3.62 -8.41
CA MET A 68 -0.23 -2.56 -8.06
C MET A 68 1.20 -3.11 -8.06
N LYS A 69 1.85 -3.01 -9.21
CA LYS A 69 3.15 -3.60 -9.51
C LYS A 69 4.28 -2.88 -8.79
N VAL A 70 5.28 -3.63 -8.37
CA VAL A 70 6.44 -3.13 -7.63
C VAL A 70 7.71 -3.53 -8.36
N GLN A 71 8.61 -2.56 -8.56
CA GLN A 71 9.99 -2.77 -8.98
C GLN A 71 10.91 -2.58 -7.79
N LEU A 72 11.88 -3.49 -7.63
CA LEU A 72 12.90 -3.44 -6.60
C LEU A 72 14.25 -2.97 -7.18
N ASP A 73 15.07 -2.38 -6.34
CA ASP A 73 16.46 -2.11 -6.67
C ASP A 73 17.37 -3.32 -6.34
N ASN A 74 18.66 -3.20 -6.66
CA ASN A 74 19.65 -4.26 -6.40
C ASN A 74 19.88 -4.55 -4.90
N LYS A 75 19.32 -3.73 -4.00
CA LYS A 75 19.40 -3.90 -2.54
C LYS A 75 18.10 -4.44 -1.96
N GLY A 76 17.09 -4.67 -2.81
CA GLY A 76 15.75 -5.10 -2.39
C GLY A 76 14.86 -3.98 -1.84
N LEU A 77 15.23 -2.71 -2.05
CA LEU A 77 14.38 -1.57 -1.72
C LEU A 77 13.38 -1.32 -2.85
N VAL A 78 12.23 -0.74 -2.51
CA VAL A 78 11.27 -0.29 -3.53
C VAL A 78 11.89 0.79 -4.38
N LYS A 79 11.90 0.58 -5.70
CA LYS A 79 12.33 1.54 -6.69
C LYS A 79 11.13 2.26 -7.30
N HIS A 80 10.09 1.49 -7.69
CA HIS A 80 8.84 1.99 -8.24
C HIS A 80 7.63 1.19 -7.76
N VAL A 81 6.49 1.88 -7.63
CA VAL A 81 5.17 1.29 -7.38
C VAL A 81 4.20 1.90 -8.37
N ASN A 82 3.76 1.12 -9.38
CA ASN A 82 2.85 1.64 -10.40
C ASN A 82 2.08 0.52 -11.09
N LYS A 83 0.82 0.77 -11.47
CA LYS A 83 0.02 -0.18 -12.29
C LYS A 83 0.57 -0.39 -13.70
N THR A 84 1.28 0.60 -14.24
CA THR A 84 1.74 0.63 -15.65
C THR A 84 3.22 0.28 -15.82
N LEU A 85 3.85 -0.39 -14.85
CA LEU A 85 5.21 -0.87 -14.99
C LEU A 85 5.31 -1.86 -16.17
N PRO A 86 6.37 -1.76 -17.01
CA PRO A 86 6.67 -2.75 -18.04
C PRO A 86 6.85 -4.16 -17.43
N GLU A 87 6.41 -5.20 -18.13
CA GLU A 87 6.44 -6.59 -17.63
C GLU A 87 7.83 -7.05 -17.20
N ASP A 88 8.88 -6.62 -17.91
CA ASP A 88 10.28 -6.92 -17.62
C ASP A 88 10.85 -6.16 -16.41
N GLN A 89 10.08 -5.27 -15.80
CA GLN A 89 10.46 -4.49 -14.64
C GLN A 89 9.63 -4.81 -13.39
N ILE A 90 8.75 -5.80 -13.47
CA ILE A 90 7.88 -6.17 -12.35
C ILE A 90 8.57 -7.28 -11.54
N ASP A 91 8.87 -6.98 -10.29
CA ASP A 91 9.41 -7.96 -9.34
C ASP A 91 8.31 -8.54 -8.43
N ALA A 92 7.32 -7.74 -8.05
CA ALA A 92 6.28 -8.11 -7.10
C ALA A 92 5.00 -7.26 -7.29
N GLU A 93 3.99 -7.52 -6.46
CA GLU A 93 2.84 -6.63 -6.29
C GLU A 93 2.71 -6.15 -4.86
N SER A 94 2.14 -4.96 -4.65
CA SER A 94 1.73 -4.46 -3.35
C SER A 94 0.35 -5.01 -3.00
N ILE A 95 0.17 -5.53 -1.79
CA ILE A 95 -1.11 -6.02 -1.28
C ILE A 95 -1.95 -4.94 -0.58
N GLY A 96 -1.58 -3.66 -0.72
CA GLY A 96 -2.32 -2.56 -0.08
C GLY A 96 -2.14 -2.47 1.43
N LEU A 97 -1.11 -3.09 2.01
CA LEU A 97 -0.75 -3.00 3.43
C LEU A 97 0.63 -2.36 3.59
N ILE A 98 0.70 -1.24 4.30
CA ILE A 98 1.93 -0.47 4.51
C ILE A 98 2.10 -0.16 5.99
N TYR A 99 3.31 -0.36 6.51
CA TYR A 99 3.66 0.01 7.87
C TYR A 99 4.55 1.25 7.90
N PHE A 100 4.14 2.26 8.65
CA PHE A 100 4.86 3.51 8.88
C PHE A 100 5.37 3.54 10.29
N ARG A 101 6.69 3.75 10.48
CA ARG A 101 7.38 3.73 11.78
C ARG A 101 8.31 4.92 11.95
N SER A 102 8.59 5.29 13.19
CA SER A 102 9.55 6.34 13.53
C SER A 102 9.22 7.67 12.85
N ASN A 103 10.01 8.10 11.86
CA ASN A 103 9.74 9.29 11.06
C ASN A 103 8.84 9.04 9.83
N GLY A 104 8.49 7.79 9.54
CA GLY A 104 7.62 7.41 8.41
C GLY A 104 6.27 8.12 8.39
N PRO A 105 5.54 8.21 9.53
CA PRO A 105 4.31 8.98 9.63
C PRO A 105 4.46 10.44 9.18
N VAL A 106 5.53 11.11 9.60
CA VAL A 106 5.81 12.51 9.24
C VAL A 106 6.11 12.62 7.75
N LEU A 107 7.01 11.76 7.22
CA LEU A 107 7.38 11.73 5.79
C LEU A 107 6.15 11.54 4.90
N PHE A 108 5.25 10.62 5.27
CA PHE A 108 4.04 10.37 4.51
C PHE A 108 3.06 11.54 4.56
N ARG A 109 2.76 12.08 5.75
CA ARG A 109 1.86 13.23 5.91
C ARG A 109 2.33 14.45 5.12
N ASP A 110 3.63 14.78 5.23
CA ASP A 110 4.20 15.95 4.56
C ASP A 110 4.11 15.78 3.04
N ALA A 111 4.40 14.58 2.52
CA ALA A 111 4.27 14.28 1.10
C ALA A 111 2.82 14.33 0.61
N VAL A 112 1.86 13.83 1.39
CA VAL A 112 0.42 13.93 1.09
C VAL A 112 -0.03 15.40 1.05
N GLU A 113 0.36 16.21 2.04
CA GLU A 113 0.00 17.63 2.09
C GLU A 113 0.62 18.41 0.92
N GLU A 114 1.88 18.15 0.59
CA GLU A 114 2.55 18.82 -0.52
C GLU A 114 1.88 18.46 -1.85
N THR A 115 1.61 17.19 -2.09
CA THR A 115 0.99 16.71 -3.34
C THR A 115 -0.41 17.31 -3.52
N LEU A 116 -1.26 17.31 -2.50
CA LEU A 116 -2.63 17.81 -2.60
C LEU A 116 -2.75 19.35 -2.64
N ARG A 117 -1.63 20.09 -2.59
CA ARG A 117 -1.61 21.53 -2.96
C ARG A 117 -1.88 21.75 -4.44
N TYR A 118 -1.71 20.73 -5.26
CA TYR A 118 -1.95 20.78 -6.70
C TYR A 118 -3.32 20.16 -7.02
N PRO A 119 -4.29 20.92 -7.54
CA PRO A 119 -5.64 20.39 -7.82
C PRO A 119 -5.68 19.20 -8.79
N ALA A 120 -4.69 19.08 -9.68
CA ALA A 120 -4.55 17.93 -10.59
C ALA A 120 -4.34 16.61 -9.84
N GLU A 121 -3.76 16.66 -8.64
CA GLU A 121 -3.43 15.48 -7.84
C GLU A 121 -4.59 14.96 -6.97
N LEU A 122 -5.75 15.59 -7.02
CA LEU A 122 -6.95 15.11 -6.32
C LEU A 122 -7.37 13.68 -6.74
N LYS A 123 -7.03 13.28 -7.96
CA LYS A 123 -7.28 11.93 -8.50
C LYS A 123 -6.11 10.96 -8.29
N SER A 124 -5.10 11.35 -7.54
CA SER A 124 -3.96 10.48 -7.24
C SER A 124 -4.29 9.46 -6.16
N TRP A 125 -3.65 8.30 -6.25
CA TRP A 125 -3.69 7.26 -5.24
C TRP A 125 -2.58 7.48 -4.21
N TYR A 126 -2.79 7.03 -2.97
CA TYR A 126 -1.76 7.14 -1.93
C TYR A 126 -0.47 6.39 -2.29
N LEU A 127 -0.54 5.36 -3.14
CA LEU A 127 0.65 4.65 -3.62
C LEU A 127 1.54 5.49 -4.54
N THR A 128 1.02 6.57 -5.14
CA THR A 128 1.85 7.57 -5.84
C THR A 128 2.80 8.29 -4.87
N ILE A 129 2.37 8.50 -3.63
CA ILE A 129 3.24 9.04 -2.58
C ILE A 129 4.31 8.03 -2.20
N ILE A 130 3.97 6.74 -2.12
CA ILE A 130 4.93 5.68 -1.84
C ILE A 130 5.98 5.59 -2.95
N ASP A 131 5.61 5.69 -4.23
CA ASP A 131 6.53 5.75 -5.36
C ASP A 131 7.49 6.97 -5.24
N THR A 132 6.95 8.13 -4.90
CA THR A 132 7.75 9.35 -4.66
C THR A 132 8.74 9.16 -3.50
N LEU A 133 8.36 8.52 -2.41
CA LEU A 133 9.22 8.26 -1.26
C LEU A 133 10.22 7.13 -1.56
N ALA A 134 9.85 6.15 -2.38
CA ALA A 134 10.74 5.09 -2.86
C ALA A 134 11.92 5.66 -3.66
N SER A 135 11.68 6.66 -4.52
CA SER A 135 12.75 7.35 -5.25
C SER A 135 13.82 8.01 -4.35
N LYS A 136 13.50 8.19 -3.06
CA LYS A 136 14.41 8.72 -2.03
C LYS A 136 15.02 7.61 -1.16
N ASN A 137 14.86 6.33 -1.52
CA ASN A 137 15.29 5.15 -0.77
C ASN A 137 14.71 5.07 0.65
N LEU A 138 13.46 5.48 0.83
CA LEU A 138 12.79 5.52 2.13
C LEU A 138 11.79 4.37 2.33
N VAL A 139 11.62 3.50 1.33
CA VAL A 139 10.63 2.43 1.34
C VAL A 139 11.30 1.06 1.23
N ASN A 140 11.20 0.29 2.30
CA ASN A 140 11.60 -1.12 2.34
C ASN A 140 10.42 -2.01 1.96
N VAL A 141 10.68 -3.31 1.77
CA VAL A 141 9.65 -4.31 1.54
C VAL A 141 9.57 -5.31 2.69
N CYS A 142 8.36 -5.85 2.88
CA CYS A 142 8.13 -7.07 3.63
C CYS A 142 7.43 -8.07 2.70
N SER A 143 8.12 -9.14 2.31
CA SER A 143 7.48 -10.23 1.56
C SER A 143 6.51 -10.97 2.46
N ILE A 144 5.29 -11.19 1.97
CA ILE A 144 4.25 -11.94 2.67
C ILE A 144 4.06 -13.34 2.08
N SER A 145 5.00 -13.79 1.26
CA SER A 145 4.94 -15.10 0.61
C SER A 145 4.69 -16.23 1.61
N GLY A 146 3.74 -17.08 1.28
CA GLY A 146 3.31 -18.19 2.13
C GLY A 146 2.15 -17.87 3.07
N HIS A 147 1.72 -16.61 3.17
CA HIS A 147 0.50 -16.22 3.86
C HIS A 147 -0.69 -16.20 2.90
N ARG A 148 -1.88 -16.43 3.44
CA ARG A 148 -3.12 -16.31 2.68
C ARG A 148 -3.60 -14.87 2.73
N TRP A 149 -3.92 -14.35 1.56
CA TRP A 149 -4.53 -13.03 1.40
C TRP A 149 -5.34 -12.98 0.09
N CYS A 150 -6.27 -12.06 -0.01
CA CYS A 150 -7.00 -11.75 -1.24
C CYS A 150 -7.62 -10.35 -1.16
N GLU A 151 -7.93 -9.77 -2.31
CA GLU A 151 -8.77 -8.59 -2.45
C GLU A 151 -10.21 -9.00 -2.83
N ILE A 152 -11.17 -8.20 -2.40
CA ILE A 152 -12.60 -8.39 -2.69
C ILE A 152 -13.09 -7.16 -3.46
N ASP A 153 -12.94 -7.19 -4.78
CA ASP A 153 -13.43 -6.15 -5.68
C ASP A 153 -14.83 -6.47 -6.21
N TYR A 154 -15.12 -7.75 -6.38
CA TYR A 154 -16.37 -8.24 -6.95
C TYR A 154 -17.04 -9.27 -6.03
N SER A 155 -18.35 -9.45 -6.21
CA SER A 155 -19.11 -10.47 -5.45
C SER A 155 -18.59 -11.89 -5.66
N SER A 156 -17.95 -12.18 -6.80
CA SER A 156 -17.28 -13.46 -7.07
C SER A 156 -16.10 -13.72 -6.14
N ASP A 157 -15.43 -12.68 -5.67
CA ASP A 157 -14.23 -12.80 -4.83
C ASP A 157 -14.58 -13.19 -3.40
N LEU A 158 -15.82 -12.90 -2.96
CA LEU A 158 -16.33 -13.39 -1.67
C LEU A 158 -16.30 -14.93 -1.59
N THR A 159 -16.65 -15.63 -2.67
CA THR A 159 -16.60 -17.10 -2.68
C THR A 159 -15.18 -17.60 -2.59
N LYS A 160 -14.26 -17.00 -3.34
CA LYS A 160 -12.81 -17.33 -3.29
C LYS A 160 -12.24 -17.07 -1.89
N ALA A 161 -12.57 -15.92 -1.30
CA ALA A 161 -12.16 -15.58 0.06
C ALA A 161 -12.68 -16.61 1.08
N GLN A 162 -13.96 -16.99 1.00
CA GLN A 162 -14.54 -18.03 1.86
C GLN A 162 -13.79 -19.37 1.72
N GLU A 163 -13.51 -19.81 0.51
CA GLU A 163 -12.76 -21.04 0.26
C GLU A 163 -11.33 -20.95 0.81
N LEU A 164 -10.68 -19.81 0.65
CA LEU A 164 -9.30 -19.58 1.10
C LEU A 164 -9.18 -19.60 2.63
N PHE A 165 -10.17 -19.03 3.36
CA PHE A 165 -10.12 -18.86 4.81
C PHE A 165 -10.99 -19.86 5.61
N SER A 166 -11.69 -20.80 4.94
CA SER A 166 -12.55 -21.79 5.60
C SER A 166 -11.81 -23.02 6.19
N LYS A 167 -10.46 -23.02 6.19
CA LYS A 167 -9.65 -24.18 6.64
C LYS A 167 -8.83 -23.83 7.85
#